data_60adcf3474f9915f0994d08fce05792b
#
_entry.id   60adcf3474f9915f0994d08fce05792b
#
_cell.length_a   1.000
_cell.length_b   1.000
_cell.length_c   1.000
_cell.angle_alpha   90.00
_cell.angle_beta   90.00
_cell.angle_gamma   90.00
#
_symmetry.space_group_name_H-M   'P 1'
#
loop_
_entity.id
_entity.type
_entity.pdbx_description
1 polymer ?
#
loop_
_entity_poly.entity_id
_entity_poly.type
_entity_poly.pdbx_seq_one_letter_code
_entity_poly.pdbx_strand_id
1 'polypeptide(L)'
;MKIFKRLALILALASASLVAGAKDYLATDFGAKADGETLNTAIIQAAIDYISANGGGRLVFRGGDFVTGTIYIKNDVTLHIEAGARLLGSLNPWDYVRDPDANWTSMVFSIKQKNVGITGKGEINCRGFLVATKGVDYCHLGLIDDPLKLDRLQEAKRPENLHFYKCENITVTGITLRDPASWNQQYDKCRNIYVDGLTVDAKSYWNNDGIDIVDCSDVIIRNCDFDAADDVYCFKSHSKDGLSENILVENCRGRSSANVIKFGTYTLGKFKHFRFKNMLIEDTYRSAITIATVDGAQIEDVEIDGLRSLHTGNPIFIRTGSRRPGENPYMKDIVIKNVYAEVPFDKPDAGDMYEGPVEDLPRNVCPSGIQGIPGMPIQNLTLENIEIVYPGQADKNYAYRGSSKAELEAIPELEKSYPEFSNWKELPAWGFYIRHAEGITFKNVKITVAGEDYRPAIVADDVVGLNFQGVQINQPSADKKKKQIVTNNVKKFKNKK
;
A
#
# COMPACT_ATOMS: atom_id res chain seq x y z
N MET A 1 -5.19 8.73 -23.49
CA MET A 1 -5.26 10.17 -23.82
C MET A 1 -6.15 10.98 -22.84
N LYS A 2 -7.36 10.53 -22.47
CA LYS A 2 -8.23 11.23 -21.50
C LYS A 2 -7.64 11.30 -20.07
N ILE A 3 -7.02 10.20 -19.59
CA ILE A 3 -6.38 10.11 -18.27
C ILE A 3 -5.25 11.14 -18.14
N PHE A 4 -4.34 11.19 -19.11
CA PHE A 4 -3.23 12.15 -19.09
C PHE A 4 -3.68 13.62 -19.12
N LYS A 5 -4.83 13.91 -19.75
CA LYS A 5 -5.39 15.28 -19.75
C LYS A 5 -5.97 15.65 -18.38
N ARG A 6 -6.60 14.72 -17.67
CA ARG A 6 -7.11 14.94 -16.30
C ARG A 6 -5.97 15.08 -15.30
N LEU A 7 -4.98 14.18 -15.35
CA LEU A 7 -3.78 14.27 -14.49
C LEU A 7 -2.97 15.55 -14.76
N ALA A 8 -2.86 15.99 -16.03
CA ALA A 8 -2.25 17.28 -16.36
C ALA A 8 -3.03 18.48 -15.78
N LEU A 9 -4.36 18.39 -15.69
CA LEU A 9 -5.18 19.42 -15.08
C LEU A 9 -4.96 19.49 -13.55
N ILE A 10 -4.80 18.35 -12.89
CA ILE A 10 -4.47 18.30 -11.45
C ILE A 10 -3.12 18.94 -11.20
N LEU A 11 -2.11 18.62 -12.00
CA LEU A 11 -0.79 19.27 -11.94
C LEU A 11 -0.87 20.81 -12.12
N ALA A 12 -1.71 21.26 -13.06
CA ALA A 12 -1.92 22.68 -13.30
C ALA A 12 -2.67 23.36 -12.13
N LEU A 13 -3.66 22.70 -11.53
CA LEU A 13 -4.39 23.20 -10.38
C LEU A 13 -3.52 23.22 -9.12
N ALA A 14 -2.74 22.16 -8.87
CA ALA A 14 -1.79 22.11 -7.75
C ALA A 14 -0.71 23.21 -7.88
N SER A 15 -0.17 23.44 -9.09
CA SER A 15 0.80 24.53 -9.32
C SER A 15 0.17 25.91 -9.20
N ALA A 16 -1.10 26.09 -9.58
CA ALA A 16 -1.82 27.36 -9.45
C ALA A 16 -2.13 27.70 -7.98
N SER A 17 -2.46 26.70 -7.16
CA SER A 17 -2.67 26.90 -5.71
C SER A 17 -1.37 27.24 -4.94
N LEU A 18 -0.22 26.83 -5.46
CA LEU A 18 1.10 27.20 -4.93
C LEU A 18 1.56 28.62 -5.34
N VAL A 19 1.01 29.18 -6.42
CA VAL A 19 1.45 30.48 -7.02
C VAL A 19 0.51 31.65 -6.68
N ALA A 20 -0.75 31.42 -6.38
CA ALA A 20 -1.64 32.46 -5.90
C ALA A 20 -1.20 32.88 -4.50
N GLY A 21 -0.82 34.14 -4.29
CA GLY A 21 -0.31 34.70 -3.03
C GLY A 21 -1.29 34.52 -1.87
N ALA A 22 -1.38 33.31 -1.36
CA ALA A 22 -2.18 32.97 -0.20
C ALA A 22 -1.65 33.77 1.00
N LYS A 23 -2.53 34.41 1.74
CA LYS A 23 -2.16 35.17 2.93
C LYS A 23 -1.62 34.23 4.00
N ASP A 24 -0.49 34.59 4.57
CA ASP A 24 0.13 33.86 5.68
C ASP A 24 -0.33 34.39 7.02
N TYR A 25 -0.61 33.47 7.93
CA TYR A 25 -0.99 33.73 9.30
C TYR A 25 -0.08 32.89 10.20
N LEU A 26 0.70 33.50 11.06
CA LEU A 26 1.55 32.76 11.99
C LEU A 26 0.69 32.14 13.11
N ALA A 27 0.90 30.88 13.42
CA ALA A 27 0.20 30.23 14.52
C ALA A 27 0.47 30.91 15.88
N THR A 28 1.67 31.45 16.07
CA THR A 28 2.05 32.20 17.25
C THR A 28 1.31 33.55 17.40
N ASP A 29 0.85 34.16 16.30
CA ASP A 29 0.04 35.39 16.36
C ASP A 29 -1.35 35.15 16.93
N PHE A 30 -1.84 33.89 16.86
CA PHE A 30 -3.05 33.44 17.54
C PHE A 30 -2.83 32.99 18.98
N GLY A 31 -1.58 32.99 19.44
CA GLY A 31 -1.19 32.59 20.79
C GLY A 31 -0.72 31.14 20.94
N ALA A 32 -0.54 30.41 19.82
CA ALA A 32 0.04 29.06 19.85
C ALA A 32 1.49 29.11 20.35
N LYS A 33 1.86 28.15 21.20
CA LYS A 33 3.20 28.04 21.77
C LYS A 33 3.97 26.91 21.15
N ALA A 34 5.20 27.17 20.77
CA ALA A 34 6.13 26.23 20.14
C ALA A 34 7.10 25.60 21.16
N ASP A 35 6.63 25.33 22.40
CA ASP A 35 7.45 24.89 23.53
C ASP A 35 7.51 23.37 23.71
N GLY A 36 6.77 22.60 22.90
CA GLY A 36 6.71 21.13 23.01
C GLY A 36 5.88 20.59 24.18
N GLU A 37 5.25 21.45 24.98
CA GLU A 37 4.52 21.11 26.20
C GLU A 37 3.07 21.61 26.18
N THR A 38 2.86 22.88 25.78
CA THR A 38 1.52 23.50 25.79
C THR A 38 0.60 22.87 24.75
N LEU A 39 -0.57 22.38 25.19
CA LEU A 39 -1.61 21.87 24.29
C LEU A 39 -2.26 23.05 23.54
N ASN A 40 -2.06 23.11 22.25
CA ASN A 40 -2.51 24.20 21.38
C ASN A 40 -3.80 23.90 20.60
N THR A 41 -4.46 22.77 20.82
CA THR A 41 -5.58 22.27 19.99
C THR A 41 -6.65 23.35 19.74
N ALA A 42 -7.16 23.97 20.81
CA ALA A 42 -8.20 24.99 20.70
C ALA A 42 -7.73 26.26 19.97
N ILE A 43 -6.47 26.66 20.17
CA ILE A 43 -5.88 27.84 19.55
C ILE A 43 -5.67 27.60 18.06
N ILE A 44 -5.11 26.45 17.69
CA ILE A 44 -4.89 26.06 16.29
C ILE A 44 -6.23 25.95 15.56
N GLN A 45 -7.25 25.34 16.19
CA GLN A 45 -8.58 25.23 15.60
C GLN A 45 -9.21 26.62 15.39
N ALA A 46 -9.14 27.51 16.36
CA ALA A 46 -9.64 28.88 16.25
C ALA A 46 -8.93 29.66 15.10
N ALA A 47 -7.63 29.44 14.93
CA ALA A 47 -6.87 30.05 13.83
C ALA A 47 -7.35 29.51 12.46
N ILE A 48 -7.53 28.18 12.33
CA ILE A 48 -8.06 27.54 11.11
C ILE A 48 -9.45 28.11 10.79
N ASP A 49 -10.36 28.16 11.78
CA ASP A 49 -11.72 28.68 11.60
C ASP A 49 -11.74 30.14 11.18
N TYR A 50 -10.89 30.96 11.80
CA TYR A 50 -10.70 32.37 11.41
C TYR A 50 -10.22 32.53 9.97
N ILE A 51 -9.19 31.78 9.58
CA ILE A 51 -8.61 31.87 8.23
C ILE A 51 -9.64 31.45 7.18
N SER A 52 -10.36 30.34 7.40
CA SER A 52 -11.40 29.88 6.49
C SER A 52 -12.54 30.90 6.35
N ALA A 53 -12.99 31.50 7.45
CA ALA A 53 -14.05 32.52 7.46
C ALA A 53 -13.62 33.84 6.78
N ASN A 54 -12.32 34.11 6.66
CA ASN A 54 -11.75 35.32 6.07
C ASN A 54 -11.14 35.14 4.67
N GLY A 55 -11.62 34.16 3.91
CA GLY A 55 -11.26 33.96 2.51
C GLY A 55 -10.08 33.01 2.29
N GLY A 56 -9.69 32.27 3.31
CA GLY A 56 -8.65 31.27 3.20
C GLY A 56 -7.23 31.81 3.43
N GLY A 57 -6.26 30.91 3.34
CA GLY A 57 -4.85 31.25 3.53
C GLY A 57 -4.05 30.09 4.11
N ARG A 58 -2.81 30.40 4.51
CA ARG A 58 -1.93 29.43 5.14
C ARG A 58 -1.78 29.73 6.65
N LEU A 59 -2.04 28.73 7.48
CA LEU A 59 -1.62 28.78 8.88
C LEU A 59 -0.18 28.26 8.99
N VAL A 60 0.73 29.13 9.31
CA VAL A 60 2.17 28.87 9.29
C VAL A 60 2.69 28.53 10.68
N PHE A 61 3.32 27.36 10.79
CA PHE A 61 4.06 26.92 11.96
C PHE A 61 5.55 27.16 11.71
N ARG A 62 6.17 27.99 12.55
CA ARG A 62 7.57 28.38 12.39
C ARG A 62 8.34 28.11 13.67
N GLY A 63 9.38 27.28 13.54
CA GLY A 63 10.33 26.96 14.60
C GLY A 63 9.70 26.36 15.86
N GLY A 64 10.26 25.29 16.38
CA GLY A 64 9.83 24.62 17.60
C GLY A 64 8.66 23.64 17.45
N ASP A 65 8.11 23.22 18.57
CA ASP A 65 7.20 22.08 18.67
C ASP A 65 5.82 22.52 19.16
N PHE A 66 4.81 22.33 18.33
CA PHE A 66 3.42 22.66 18.64
C PHE A 66 2.65 21.40 19.01
N VAL A 67 2.33 21.19 20.28
CA VAL A 67 1.55 20.02 20.72
C VAL A 67 0.07 20.25 20.45
N THR A 68 -0.58 19.25 19.85
CA THR A 68 -2.03 19.28 19.59
C THR A 68 -2.67 17.90 19.71
N GLY A 69 -3.95 17.86 20.01
CA GLY A 69 -4.84 16.72 19.77
C GLY A 69 -5.44 16.81 18.38
N THR A 70 -6.71 16.40 18.25
CA THR A 70 -7.42 16.46 16.95
C THR A 70 -7.74 17.89 16.53
N ILE A 71 -7.35 18.25 15.30
CA ILE A 71 -7.71 19.51 14.62
C ILE A 71 -8.35 19.22 13.26
N TYR A 72 -9.17 20.16 12.76
CA TYR A 72 -9.92 20.02 11.52
C TYR A 72 -9.57 21.15 10.54
N ILE A 73 -8.95 20.81 9.42
CA ILE A 73 -8.72 21.75 8.32
C ILE A 73 -10.04 22.07 7.64
N LYS A 74 -10.30 23.35 7.42
CA LYS A 74 -11.51 23.89 6.78
C LYS A 74 -11.23 24.32 5.35
N ASN A 75 -12.31 24.66 4.60
CA ASN A 75 -12.20 25.13 3.23
C ASN A 75 -11.17 26.23 3.06
N ASP A 76 -10.42 26.13 1.98
CA ASP A 76 -9.43 27.13 1.56
C ASP A 76 -8.27 27.37 2.56
N VAL A 77 -8.04 26.44 3.49
CA VAL A 77 -6.96 26.50 4.47
C VAL A 77 -5.86 25.49 4.17
N THR A 78 -4.63 25.96 4.24
CA THR A 78 -3.42 25.13 4.17
C THR A 78 -2.63 25.25 5.48
N LEU A 79 -2.30 24.14 6.11
CA LEU A 79 -1.30 24.11 7.17
C LEU A 79 0.09 24.14 6.52
N HIS A 80 0.89 25.13 6.85
CA HIS A 80 2.26 25.27 6.33
C HIS A 80 3.27 25.09 7.46
N ILE A 81 3.97 23.97 7.45
CA ILE A 81 4.93 23.62 8.52
C ILE A 81 6.34 23.85 7.97
N GLU A 82 6.99 24.92 8.42
CA GLU A 82 8.33 25.28 8.00
C GLU A 82 9.39 24.28 8.49
N ALA A 83 10.54 24.28 7.83
CA ALA A 83 11.68 23.48 8.30
C ALA A 83 12.05 23.83 9.76
N GLY A 84 12.24 22.82 10.60
CA GLY A 84 12.50 23.00 12.03
C GLY A 84 11.26 23.26 12.90
N ALA A 85 10.06 23.29 12.30
CA ALA A 85 8.81 23.26 13.05
C ALA A 85 8.22 21.84 13.04
N ARG A 86 7.59 21.44 14.16
CA ARG A 86 6.88 20.16 14.27
C ARG A 86 5.49 20.35 14.85
N LEU A 87 4.54 19.65 14.27
CA LEU A 87 3.21 19.47 14.87
C LEU A 87 3.21 18.12 15.60
N LEU A 88 3.20 18.14 16.93
CA LEU A 88 3.32 16.95 17.77
C LEU A 88 1.97 16.53 18.34
N GLY A 89 1.63 15.26 18.23
CA GLY A 89 0.45 14.69 18.85
C GLY A 89 0.51 14.72 20.37
N SER A 90 -0.61 14.98 21.03
CA SER A 90 -0.74 14.85 22.47
C SER A 90 -0.45 13.42 22.93
N LEU A 91 0.16 13.26 24.09
CA LEU A 91 0.33 11.95 24.73
C LEU A 91 -0.91 11.50 25.53
N ASN A 92 -1.96 12.33 25.57
CA ASN A 92 -3.20 11.98 26.23
C ASN A 92 -4.22 11.46 25.19
N PRO A 93 -4.62 10.18 25.23
CA PRO A 93 -5.61 9.62 24.29
C PRO A 93 -6.94 10.37 24.24
N TRP A 94 -7.32 11.07 25.30
CA TRP A 94 -8.56 11.85 25.37
C TRP A 94 -8.53 13.16 24.58
N ASP A 95 -7.36 13.60 24.12
CA ASP A 95 -7.23 14.80 23.27
C ASP A 95 -7.55 14.50 21.80
N TYR A 96 -7.79 13.22 21.45
CA TYR A 96 -8.15 12.80 20.10
C TYR A 96 -9.63 12.46 19.99
N VAL A 97 -10.20 12.88 18.89
CA VAL A 97 -11.62 12.67 18.59
C VAL A 97 -11.77 11.58 17.53
N ARG A 98 -12.67 10.63 17.78
CA ARG A 98 -13.18 9.76 16.74
C ARG A 98 -14.27 10.49 16.00
N ASP A 99 -14.00 10.87 14.73
CA ASP A 99 -14.95 11.63 13.93
C ASP A 99 -16.16 10.76 13.57
N PRO A 100 -17.41 11.23 13.76
CA PRO A 100 -18.60 10.42 13.51
C PRO A 100 -18.88 10.16 12.02
N ASP A 101 -18.45 11.04 11.10
CA ASP A 101 -18.63 10.88 9.66
C ASP A 101 -17.58 9.92 9.07
N ALA A 102 -16.31 10.10 9.43
CA ALA A 102 -15.21 9.23 9.00
C ALA A 102 -15.19 7.91 9.77
N ASN A 103 -15.75 7.89 10.97
CA ASN A 103 -15.72 6.75 11.91
C ASN A 103 -14.29 6.28 12.24
N TRP A 104 -13.37 7.24 12.35
CA TRP A 104 -11.94 7.03 12.56
C TRP A 104 -11.37 8.07 13.51
N THR A 105 -10.17 7.85 14.03
CA THR A 105 -9.46 8.78 14.92
C THR A 105 -8.22 9.31 14.19
N SER A 106 -8.00 10.62 14.22
CA SER A 106 -6.83 11.23 13.59
C SER A 106 -6.37 12.48 14.34
N MET A 107 -5.09 12.81 14.18
CA MET A 107 -4.52 14.06 14.65
C MET A 107 -4.99 15.25 13.80
N VAL A 108 -4.99 15.09 12.48
CA VAL A 108 -5.45 16.12 11.54
C VAL A 108 -6.54 15.57 10.65
N PHE A 109 -7.72 16.10 10.76
CA PHE A 109 -8.85 15.83 9.88
C PHE A 109 -9.09 16.92 8.85
N SER A 110 -9.66 16.53 7.73
CA SER A 110 -10.46 17.40 6.87
C SER A 110 -11.69 16.64 6.40
N ILE A 111 -12.88 17.14 6.73
CA ILE A 111 -14.15 16.43 6.50
C ILE A 111 -15.04 17.25 5.58
N LYS A 112 -15.33 16.72 4.38
CA LYS A 112 -16.24 17.35 3.40
C LYS A 112 -15.81 18.78 3.00
N GLN A 113 -14.48 19.03 2.91
CA GLN A 113 -13.91 20.33 2.63
C GLN A 113 -13.31 20.38 1.21
N LYS A 114 -13.03 21.59 0.72
CA LYS A 114 -12.39 21.85 -0.57
C LYS A 114 -11.20 22.76 -0.43
N ASN A 115 -10.23 22.61 -1.38
CA ASN A 115 -9.03 23.42 -1.47
C ASN A 115 -8.25 23.40 -0.16
N VAL A 116 -7.98 22.23 0.34
CA VAL A 116 -7.28 22.01 1.62
C VAL A 116 -5.87 21.51 1.37
N GLY A 117 -4.96 21.83 2.27
CA GLY A 117 -3.58 21.40 2.08
C GLY A 117 -2.74 21.32 3.33
N ILE A 118 -1.63 20.61 3.19
CA ILE A 118 -0.54 20.57 4.16
C ILE A 118 0.77 20.66 3.38
N THR A 119 1.58 21.66 3.67
CA THR A 119 2.79 21.96 2.88
C THR A 119 3.95 22.31 3.81
N GLY A 120 5.15 22.35 3.24
CA GLY A 120 6.35 22.81 3.96
C GLY A 120 7.48 21.79 3.96
N LYS A 121 8.39 21.94 4.91
CA LYS A 121 9.55 21.06 5.12
C LYS A 121 9.68 20.62 6.59
N GLY A 122 8.65 20.85 7.39
CA GLY A 122 8.58 20.44 8.77
C GLY A 122 8.01 19.02 8.94
N GLU A 123 7.57 18.71 10.13
CA GLU A 123 7.16 17.37 10.53
C GLU A 123 5.77 17.37 11.18
N ILE A 124 4.97 16.35 10.90
CA ILE A 124 3.81 15.95 11.70
C ILE A 124 4.15 14.60 12.33
N ASN A 125 4.05 14.53 13.66
CA ASN A 125 4.41 13.34 14.41
C ASN A 125 3.35 13.06 15.47
N CYS A 126 2.58 12.01 15.28
CA CYS A 126 1.53 11.62 16.23
C CYS A 126 2.09 11.08 17.55
N ARG A 127 3.38 10.73 17.63
CA ARG A 127 3.97 10.01 18.77
C ARG A 127 3.21 8.72 19.10
N GLY A 128 2.84 8.00 18.03
CA GLY A 128 1.82 6.96 18.01
C GLY A 128 2.08 5.80 18.96
N PHE A 129 3.33 5.33 19.06
CA PHE A 129 3.67 4.29 20.02
C PHE A 129 3.29 4.69 21.46
N LEU A 130 3.63 5.91 21.87
CA LEU A 130 3.39 6.38 23.23
C LEU A 130 1.89 6.58 23.53
N VAL A 131 1.14 7.16 22.58
CA VAL A 131 -0.30 7.37 22.76
C VAL A 131 -1.08 6.06 22.67
N ALA A 132 -0.68 5.14 21.80
CA ALA A 132 -1.33 3.85 21.64
C ALA A 132 -1.12 2.95 22.87
N THR A 133 0.11 2.86 23.39
CA THR A 133 0.40 2.09 24.61
C THR A 133 -0.34 2.65 25.82
N LYS A 134 -0.41 3.97 25.96
CA LYS A 134 -1.23 4.60 27.01
C LYS A 134 -2.73 4.30 26.83
N GLY A 135 -3.22 4.22 25.60
CA GLY A 135 -4.58 3.78 25.30
C GLY A 135 -4.84 2.34 25.78
N VAL A 136 -3.87 1.45 25.58
CA VAL A 136 -3.93 0.06 26.10
C VAL A 136 -3.97 0.04 27.63
N ASP A 137 -3.14 0.83 28.32
CA ASP A 137 -3.20 0.97 29.76
C ASP A 137 -4.59 1.41 30.24
N TYR A 138 -5.20 2.38 29.55
CA TYR A 138 -6.56 2.82 29.86
C TYR A 138 -7.62 1.75 29.59
N CYS A 139 -7.42 0.90 28.61
CA CYS A 139 -8.28 -0.26 28.36
C CYS A 139 -8.19 -1.26 29.53
N HIS A 140 -6.99 -1.56 30.00
CA HIS A 140 -6.78 -2.44 31.15
C HIS A 140 -7.33 -1.88 32.45
N LEU A 141 -7.35 -0.56 32.60
CA LEU A 141 -7.99 0.13 33.72
C LEU A 141 -9.52 0.24 33.60
N GLY A 142 -10.11 -0.22 32.50
CA GLY A 142 -11.56 -0.14 32.23
C GLY A 142 -12.04 1.27 31.88
N LEU A 143 -11.15 2.18 31.52
CA LEU A 143 -11.46 3.56 31.13
C LEU A 143 -11.79 3.67 29.62
N ILE A 144 -11.26 2.77 28.81
CA ILE A 144 -11.57 2.64 27.37
C ILE A 144 -12.11 1.24 27.13
N ASP A 145 -13.27 1.14 26.45
CA ASP A 145 -13.80 -0.14 26.01
C ASP A 145 -13.29 -0.47 24.62
N ASP A 146 -12.63 -1.61 24.47
CA ASP A 146 -12.16 -2.12 23.19
C ASP A 146 -12.31 -3.64 23.12
N PRO A 147 -12.89 -4.21 22.02
CA PRO A 147 -13.11 -5.63 21.90
C PRO A 147 -11.82 -6.45 21.78
N LEU A 148 -10.70 -5.87 21.38
CA LEU A 148 -9.42 -6.57 21.33
C LEU A 148 -8.81 -6.77 22.71
N LYS A 149 -9.00 -5.87 23.65
CA LYS A 149 -8.71 -5.94 25.12
C LYS A 149 -7.36 -6.49 25.55
N LEU A 150 -6.39 -6.61 24.67
CA LEU A 150 -5.14 -7.29 24.96
C LEU A 150 -3.96 -6.32 24.90
N ASP A 151 -3.28 -6.31 23.79
CA ASP A 151 -2.00 -5.62 23.58
C ASP A 151 -2.13 -4.43 22.63
N ARG A 152 -3.28 -4.25 22.00
CA ARG A 152 -3.60 -3.11 21.12
C ARG A 152 -5.08 -2.77 21.12
N LEU A 153 -5.40 -1.50 20.84
CA LEU A 153 -6.76 -1.07 20.53
C LEU A 153 -7.06 -1.31 19.05
N GLN A 154 -8.36 -1.33 18.69
CA GLN A 154 -8.78 -1.33 17.29
C GLN A 154 -8.16 -0.18 16.51
N GLU A 155 -7.85 -0.41 15.24
CA GLU A 155 -7.24 0.57 14.33
C GLU A 155 -7.94 1.94 14.36
N ALA A 156 -9.24 1.95 14.17
CA ALA A 156 -10.04 3.17 14.13
C ALA A 156 -10.09 3.99 15.45
N LYS A 157 -9.65 3.41 16.56
CA LYS A 157 -9.56 4.08 17.87
C LYS A 157 -8.19 4.68 18.16
N ARG A 158 -7.21 4.37 17.33
CA ARG A 158 -5.85 4.87 17.43
C ARG A 158 -5.65 6.01 16.44
N PRO A 159 -5.02 7.14 16.81
CA PRO A 159 -4.91 8.28 15.90
C PRO A 159 -3.96 8.03 14.73
N GLU A 160 -4.43 8.37 13.53
CA GLU A 160 -3.61 8.61 12.35
C GLU A 160 -2.94 9.98 12.41
N ASN A 161 -1.94 10.22 11.57
CA ASN A 161 -1.44 11.57 11.37
C ASN A 161 -2.46 12.42 10.60
N LEU A 162 -2.98 11.91 9.47
CA LEU A 162 -3.87 12.66 8.56
C LEU A 162 -5.07 11.81 8.15
N HIS A 163 -6.26 12.44 8.11
CA HIS A 163 -7.43 11.82 7.50
C HIS A 163 -8.28 12.83 6.73
N PHE A 164 -8.37 12.63 5.42
CA PHE A 164 -9.24 13.40 4.53
C PHE A 164 -10.45 12.56 4.15
N TYR A 165 -11.66 13.04 4.47
CA TYR A 165 -12.91 12.34 4.18
C TYR A 165 -13.83 13.17 3.31
N LYS A 166 -14.20 12.68 2.12
CA LYS A 166 -15.06 13.36 1.15
C LYS A 166 -14.60 14.78 0.80
N CYS A 167 -13.29 14.97 0.69
CA CYS A 167 -12.68 16.25 0.33
C CYS A 167 -12.36 16.34 -1.16
N GLU A 168 -12.18 17.57 -1.64
CA GLU A 168 -11.87 17.87 -3.04
C GLU A 168 -10.72 18.89 -3.13
N ASN A 169 -9.82 18.72 -4.10
CA ASN A 169 -8.65 19.57 -4.32
C ASN A 169 -7.72 19.57 -3.09
N ILE A 170 -7.09 18.43 -2.85
CA ILE A 170 -6.20 18.23 -1.71
C ILE A 170 -4.76 18.31 -2.20
N THR A 171 -3.92 19.07 -1.49
CA THR A 171 -2.48 19.19 -1.78
C THR A 171 -1.68 18.89 -0.51
N VAL A 172 -0.84 17.85 -0.55
CA VAL A 172 0.09 17.52 0.56
C VAL A 172 1.50 17.42 0.00
N THR A 173 2.39 18.32 0.43
CA THR A 173 3.72 18.41 -0.19
C THR A 173 4.84 18.68 0.79
N GLY A 174 5.95 17.98 0.58
CA GLY A 174 7.28 18.27 1.11
C GLY A 174 7.52 17.99 2.57
N ILE A 175 6.49 17.64 3.34
CA ILE A 175 6.55 17.38 4.79
C ILE A 175 7.02 15.96 5.11
N THR A 176 7.43 15.77 6.36
CA THR A 176 7.67 14.44 6.96
C THR A 176 6.48 14.05 7.84
N LEU A 177 5.97 12.84 7.65
CA LEU A 177 4.95 12.22 8.50
C LEU A 177 5.59 11.09 9.30
N ARG A 178 5.47 11.13 10.62
CA ARG A 178 6.17 10.22 11.52
C ARG A 178 5.25 9.64 12.60
N ASP A 179 5.56 8.43 13.02
CA ASP A 179 5.01 7.75 14.18
C ASP A 179 3.48 7.84 14.34
N PRO A 180 2.68 7.35 13.36
CA PRO A 180 1.24 7.24 13.58
C PRO A 180 0.93 6.13 14.60
N ALA A 181 -0.21 6.19 15.26
CA ALA A 181 -0.67 5.10 16.12
C ALA A 181 -1.49 4.04 15.37
N SER A 182 -1.87 4.33 14.13
CA SER A 182 -2.59 3.46 13.20
C SER A 182 -2.07 3.71 11.79
N TRP A 183 -2.94 3.70 10.74
CA TRP A 183 -2.55 4.12 9.41
C TRP A 183 -1.97 5.54 9.46
N ASN A 184 -1.06 5.84 8.54
CA ASN A 184 -0.39 7.12 8.65
C ASN A 184 -1.23 8.26 8.07
N GLN A 185 -1.70 8.08 6.83
CA GLN A 185 -2.51 9.06 6.15
C GLN A 185 -3.57 8.36 5.30
N GLN A 186 -4.82 8.72 5.51
CA GLN A 186 -5.96 8.17 4.80
C GLN A 186 -6.69 9.23 3.99
N TYR A 187 -7.01 8.89 2.75
CA TYR A 187 -7.87 9.65 1.85
C TYR A 187 -9.08 8.77 1.52
N ASP A 188 -10.25 9.11 2.03
CA ASP A 188 -11.47 8.32 1.84
C ASP A 188 -12.54 9.12 1.08
N LYS A 189 -12.97 8.61 -0.07
CA LYS A 189 -13.96 9.21 -0.97
C LYS A 189 -13.59 10.64 -1.40
N CYS A 190 -12.31 10.87 -1.60
CA CYS A 190 -11.76 12.16 -2.02
C CYS A 190 -11.48 12.21 -3.52
N ARG A 191 -11.33 13.42 -4.06
CA ARG A 191 -10.95 13.61 -5.46
C ARG A 191 -10.01 14.78 -5.67
N ASN A 192 -9.25 14.74 -6.78
CA ASN A 192 -8.21 15.72 -7.12
C ASN A 192 -7.19 15.80 -5.99
N ILE A 193 -6.44 14.73 -5.79
CA ILE A 193 -5.43 14.59 -4.74
C ILE A 193 -4.04 14.70 -5.35
N TYR A 194 -3.22 15.59 -4.81
CA TYR A 194 -1.84 15.78 -5.19
C TYR A 194 -0.92 15.61 -3.99
N VAL A 195 -0.08 14.57 -4.03
CA VAL A 195 0.92 14.25 -3.00
C VAL A 195 2.29 14.27 -3.65
N ASP A 196 3.22 15.11 -3.16
CA ASP A 196 4.54 15.26 -3.78
C ASP A 196 5.64 15.50 -2.76
N GLY A 197 6.70 14.70 -2.86
CA GLY A 197 7.93 14.89 -2.08
C GLY A 197 7.76 14.67 -0.59
N LEU A 198 6.88 13.77 -0.17
CA LEU A 198 6.71 13.39 1.23
C LEU A 198 7.76 12.36 1.65
N THR A 199 8.18 12.47 2.91
CA THR A 199 8.86 11.41 3.63
C THR A 199 7.92 10.83 4.67
N VAL A 200 7.80 9.50 4.70
CA VAL A 200 7.04 8.77 5.70
C VAL A 200 7.98 7.85 6.49
N ASP A 201 7.93 7.95 7.81
CA ASP A 201 8.59 7.04 8.74
C ASP A 201 7.53 6.52 9.72
N ALA A 202 6.92 5.39 9.37
CA ALA A 202 5.75 4.82 10.04
C ALA A 202 6.04 3.36 10.46
N LYS A 203 6.98 3.17 11.41
CA LYS A 203 7.45 1.84 11.84
C LYS A 203 7.32 1.58 13.33
N SER A 204 6.65 2.44 14.04
CA SER A 204 6.67 2.42 15.49
C SER A 204 5.57 1.59 16.13
N TYR A 205 4.51 1.29 15.41
CA TYR A 205 3.36 0.57 15.95
C TYR A 205 2.64 -0.29 14.89
N TRP A 206 1.63 -1.00 15.31
CA TRP A 206 0.76 -1.87 14.50
C TRP A 206 -0.06 -1.10 13.47
N ASN A 207 -0.22 -1.65 12.26
CA ASN A 207 -0.99 -1.07 11.16
C ASN A 207 -0.46 0.33 10.77
N ASN A 208 0.84 0.51 10.78
CA ASN A 208 1.44 1.74 10.29
C ASN A 208 1.61 1.67 8.77
N ASP A 209 0.51 1.83 8.04
CA ASP A 209 0.49 1.94 6.58
C ASP A 209 1.14 3.27 6.15
N GLY A 210 1.70 3.33 4.94
CA GLY A 210 2.30 4.56 4.42
C GLY A 210 1.25 5.56 3.95
N ILE A 211 0.37 5.15 3.04
CA ILE A 211 -0.76 5.93 2.51
C ILE A 211 -1.90 5.00 2.09
N ASP A 212 -3.10 5.34 2.50
CA ASP A 212 -4.33 4.63 2.17
C ASP A 212 -5.25 5.48 1.28
N ILE A 213 -5.45 5.01 0.06
CA ILE A 213 -6.35 5.61 -0.92
C ILE A 213 -7.61 4.76 -1.01
N VAL A 214 -8.72 5.28 -0.48
CA VAL A 214 -9.98 4.55 -0.31
C VAL A 214 -11.08 5.20 -1.15
N ASP A 215 -11.58 4.51 -2.16
CA ASP A 215 -12.67 5.00 -3.02
C ASP A 215 -12.43 6.43 -3.57
N CYS A 216 -11.20 6.73 -4.00
CA CYS A 216 -10.78 8.06 -4.48
C CYS A 216 -10.60 8.11 -5.99
N SER A 217 -10.70 9.31 -6.57
CA SER A 217 -10.45 9.53 -7.99
C SER A 217 -9.50 10.70 -8.24
N ASP A 218 -8.79 10.61 -9.39
CA ASP A 218 -7.90 11.66 -9.86
C ASP A 218 -6.77 11.95 -8.84
N VAL A 219 -5.90 10.95 -8.62
CA VAL A 219 -4.83 10.97 -7.61
C VAL A 219 -3.46 10.95 -8.25
N ILE A 220 -2.57 11.83 -7.79
CA ILE A 220 -1.15 11.81 -8.14
C ILE A 220 -0.33 11.73 -6.86
N ILE A 221 0.50 10.70 -6.76
CA ILE A 221 1.50 10.52 -5.71
C ILE A 221 2.86 10.43 -6.39
N ARG A 222 3.80 11.31 -6.04
CA ARG A 222 5.11 11.27 -6.69
C ARG A 222 6.25 11.77 -5.81
N ASN A 223 7.47 11.38 -6.19
CA ASN A 223 8.72 11.79 -5.55
C ASN A 223 8.72 11.55 -4.04
N CYS A 224 8.04 10.51 -3.59
CA CYS A 224 7.86 10.17 -2.17
C CYS A 224 8.83 9.07 -1.74
N ASP A 225 9.24 9.11 -0.47
CA ASP A 225 10.07 8.10 0.18
C ASP A 225 9.36 7.60 1.44
N PHE A 226 8.80 6.39 1.39
CA PHE A 226 7.98 5.84 2.45
C PHE A 226 8.60 4.57 3.04
N ASP A 227 8.69 4.55 4.37
CA ASP A 227 9.12 3.40 5.17
C ASP A 227 8.02 3.09 6.19
N ALA A 228 7.37 1.94 6.07
CA ALA A 228 6.16 1.59 6.79
C ALA A 228 6.24 0.20 7.44
N ALA A 229 5.62 0.04 8.59
CA ALA A 229 5.50 -1.26 9.25
C ALA A 229 4.41 -2.15 8.63
N ASP A 230 3.47 -1.58 7.90
CA ASP A 230 2.45 -2.30 7.14
C ASP A 230 2.51 -1.88 5.66
N ASP A 231 1.41 -1.94 4.90
CA ASP A 231 1.38 -1.67 3.47
C ASP A 231 1.77 -0.22 3.12
N VAL A 232 2.61 0.02 2.10
CA VAL A 232 3.14 1.36 1.80
C VAL A 232 2.20 2.20 0.95
N TYR A 233 1.96 1.80 -0.30
CA TYR A 233 1.01 2.44 -1.22
C TYR A 233 -0.21 1.54 -1.31
N CYS A 234 -1.21 1.82 -0.48
CA CYS A 234 -2.34 0.93 -0.27
C CYS A 234 -3.63 1.49 -0.88
N PHE A 235 -4.31 0.66 -1.67
CA PHE A 235 -5.57 1.02 -2.35
C PHE A 235 -6.68 0.11 -1.86
N LYS A 236 -7.68 0.71 -1.23
CA LYS A 236 -8.79 0.00 -0.59
C LYS A 236 -10.14 0.47 -1.14
N SER A 237 -11.17 -0.31 -0.93
CA SER A 237 -12.56 0.10 -1.16
C SER A 237 -13.45 -0.45 -0.06
N HIS A 238 -14.13 0.44 0.62
CA HIS A 238 -15.02 0.11 1.74
C HIS A 238 -16.49 0.02 1.33
N SER A 239 -16.82 0.30 0.08
CA SER A 239 -18.20 0.30 -0.43
C SER A 239 -18.31 -0.51 -1.73
N LYS A 240 -19.42 -1.24 -1.91
CA LYS A 240 -19.74 -1.91 -3.18
C LYS A 240 -19.90 -0.92 -4.34
N ASP A 241 -20.34 0.29 -4.04
CA ASP A 241 -20.47 1.40 -5.01
C ASP A 241 -19.19 2.25 -5.08
N GLY A 242 -18.16 1.89 -4.32
CA GLY A 242 -16.87 2.57 -4.28
C GLY A 242 -16.18 2.54 -5.63
N LEU A 243 -15.45 3.61 -5.95
CA LEU A 243 -14.69 3.72 -7.17
C LEU A 243 -13.35 4.41 -6.90
N SER A 244 -12.27 3.67 -7.12
CA SER A 244 -10.92 4.22 -7.19
C SER A 244 -10.50 4.27 -8.66
N GLU A 245 -10.27 5.48 -9.22
CA GLU A 245 -9.91 5.61 -10.63
C GLU A 245 -8.93 6.75 -10.92
N ASN A 246 -8.19 6.61 -12.03
CA ASN A 246 -7.23 7.61 -12.51
C ASN A 246 -6.13 7.89 -11.46
N ILE A 247 -5.42 6.87 -11.06
CA ILE A 247 -4.38 6.96 -10.03
C ILE A 247 -3.01 6.79 -10.67
N LEU A 248 -2.12 7.74 -10.39
CA LEU A 248 -0.71 7.72 -10.79
C LEU A 248 0.17 7.74 -9.55
N VAL A 249 1.07 6.77 -9.44
CA VAL A 249 2.17 6.75 -8.48
C VAL A 249 3.47 6.72 -9.28
N GLU A 250 4.34 7.72 -9.12
CA GLU A 250 5.56 7.78 -9.91
C GLU A 250 6.79 8.31 -9.16
N ASN A 251 7.96 7.79 -9.51
CA ASN A 251 9.24 8.20 -8.93
C ASN A 251 9.25 8.07 -7.40
N CYS A 252 8.71 6.99 -6.89
CA CYS A 252 8.57 6.78 -5.45
C CYS A 252 9.43 5.61 -4.97
N ARG A 253 9.88 5.71 -3.71
CA ARG A 253 10.53 4.63 -2.99
C ARG A 253 9.56 4.05 -1.94
N GLY A 254 9.68 2.76 -1.70
CA GLY A 254 8.95 2.07 -0.64
C GLY A 254 9.77 1.00 0.04
N ARG A 255 9.72 0.95 1.36
CA ARG A 255 10.18 -0.14 2.22
C ARG A 255 9.01 -0.55 3.10
N SER A 256 8.86 -1.86 3.35
CA SER A 256 7.71 -2.35 4.09
C SER A 256 7.99 -3.65 4.82
N SER A 257 7.35 -3.78 5.94
CA SER A 257 7.24 -5.05 6.63
C SER A 257 6.03 -5.87 6.20
N ALA A 258 5.25 -5.32 5.30
CA ALA A 258 4.19 -6.01 4.60
C ALA A 258 4.39 -5.87 3.09
N ASN A 259 3.60 -5.07 2.38
CA ASN A 259 3.67 -4.93 0.93
C ASN A 259 3.92 -3.47 0.52
N VAL A 260 4.59 -3.26 -0.62
CA VAL A 260 4.79 -1.88 -1.09
C VAL A 260 3.63 -1.42 -1.98
N ILE A 261 3.33 -2.08 -3.06
CA ILE A 261 2.12 -1.81 -3.86
C ILE A 261 1.05 -2.80 -3.44
N LYS A 262 -0.05 -2.32 -2.86
CA LYS A 262 -1.10 -3.17 -2.32
C LYS A 262 -2.50 -2.74 -2.75
N PHE A 263 -3.23 -3.67 -3.34
CA PHE A 263 -4.68 -3.58 -3.49
C PHE A 263 -5.33 -4.44 -2.39
N GLY A 264 -6.08 -3.81 -1.51
CA GLY A 264 -6.76 -4.48 -0.41
C GLY A 264 -6.13 -4.24 0.98
N THR A 265 -6.55 -4.97 2.04
CA THR A 265 -7.43 -6.13 1.94
C THR A 265 -8.88 -5.80 1.62
N TYR A 266 -9.43 -4.68 2.07
CA TYR A 266 -10.80 -4.28 1.74
C TYR A 266 -10.93 -3.96 0.25
N THR A 267 -11.64 -4.82 -0.50
CA THR A 267 -11.78 -4.71 -1.96
C THR A 267 -13.24 -4.96 -2.37
N LEU A 268 -14.13 -4.02 -2.01
CA LEU A 268 -15.57 -4.17 -2.26
C LEU A 268 -16.02 -3.55 -3.60
N GLY A 269 -15.44 -2.41 -4.01
CA GLY A 269 -15.87 -1.61 -5.15
C GLY A 269 -15.07 -1.86 -6.44
N LYS A 270 -14.76 -0.77 -7.14
CA LYS A 270 -14.09 -0.80 -8.44
C LYS A 270 -12.75 -0.09 -8.40
N PHE A 271 -11.75 -0.68 -9.08
CA PHE A 271 -10.42 -0.13 -9.24
C PHE A 271 -10.10 -0.07 -10.73
N LYS A 272 -9.88 1.15 -11.27
CA LYS A 272 -9.69 1.38 -12.70
C LYS A 272 -8.60 2.39 -12.99
N HIS A 273 -7.83 2.15 -14.06
CA HIS A 273 -6.88 3.13 -14.57
C HIS A 273 -5.77 3.49 -13.57
N PHE A 274 -5.06 2.48 -13.08
CA PHE A 274 -3.91 2.64 -12.21
C PHE A 274 -2.61 2.62 -12.99
N ARG A 275 -1.71 3.54 -12.68
CA ARG A 275 -0.38 3.65 -13.29
C ARG A 275 0.68 3.82 -12.23
N PHE A 276 1.61 2.88 -12.20
CA PHE A 276 2.81 2.94 -11.35
C PHE A 276 4.03 3.08 -12.25
N LYS A 277 4.90 4.05 -11.97
CA LYS A 277 6.08 4.33 -12.80
C LYS A 277 7.31 4.61 -11.97
N ASN A 278 8.45 4.04 -12.40
CA ASN A 278 9.75 4.29 -11.79
C ASN A 278 9.74 4.09 -10.27
N MET A 279 9.34 2.91 -9.81
CA MET A 279 9.29 2.56 -8.39
C MET A 279 10.60 1.90 -7.95
N LEU A 280 11.16 2.33 -6.83
CA LEU A 280 12.22 1.64 -6.11
C LEU A 280 11.65 1.01 -4.84
N ILE A 281 11.79 -0.30 -4.73
CA ILE A 281 11.29 -1.08 -3.60
C ILE A 281 12.48 -1.80 -2.96
N GLU A 282 12.62 -1.67 -1.66
CA GLU A 282 13.74 -2.24 -0.92
C GLU A 282 13.26 -2.87 0.37
N ASP A 283 13.99 -3.85 0.89
CA ASP A 283 13.79 -4.45 2.22
C ASP A 283 12.31 -4.70 2.55
N THR A 284 11.62 -5.45 1.69
CA THR A 284 10.18 -5.67 1.84
C THR A 284 9.88 -7.11 2.25
N TYR A 285 9.23 -7.28 3.40
CA TYR A 285 9.02 -8.60 3.99
C TYR A 285 8.05 -9.48 3.21
N ARG A 286 6.96 -8.90 2.69
CA ARG A 286 6.00 -9.63 1.86
C ARG A 286 6.24 -9.34 0.38
N SER A 287 5.36 -8.66 -0.29
CA SER A 287 5.43 -8.49 -1.74
C SER A 287 5.75 -7.07 -2.18
N ALA A 288 6.58 -6.96 -3.23
CA ALA A 288 6.73 -5.71 -3.94
C ALA A 288 5.41 -5.27 -4.58
N ILE A 289 4.70 -6.22 -5.20
CA ILE A 289 3.43 -6.01 -5.90
C ILE A 289 2.42 -7.04 -5.39
N THR A 290 1.34 -6.57 -4.79
CA THR A 290 0.16 -7.37 -4.47
C THR A 290 -1.09 -6.74 -5.10
N ILE A 291 -1.63 -7.36 -6.15
CA ILE A 291 -2.93 -6.99 -6.71
C ILE A 291 -3.91 -8.08 -6.34
N ALA A 292 -4.78 -7.79 -5.37
CA ALA A 292 -5.70 -8.78 -4.83
C ALA A 292 -7.14 -8.27 -4.78
N THR A 293 -8.10 -9.13 -5.07
CA THR A 293 -9.51 -8.93 -4.73
C THR A 293 -10.04 -10.17 -4.02
N VAL A 294 -10.49 -9.99 -2.80
CA VAL A 294 -11.06 -11.07 -1.97
C VAL A 294 -12.46 -10.74 -1.45
N ASP A 295 -12.93 -9.51 -1.65
CA ASP A 295 -14.24 -9.05 -1.19
C ASP A 295 -15.20 -8.73 -2.37
N GLY A 296 -14.88 -9.20 -3.58
CA GLY A 296 -15.77 -9.09 -4.72
C GLY A 296 -15.57 -7.85 -5.60
N ALA A 297 -14.42 -7.20 -5.52
CA ALA A 297 -14.12 -6.04 -6.35
C ALA A 297 -13.94 -6.37 -7.84
N GLN A 298 -14.09 -5.32 -8.65
CA GLN A 298 -13.73 -5.28 -10.05
C GLN A 298 -12.43 -4.51 -10.22
N ILE A 299 -11.37 -5.17 -10.72
CA ILE A 299 -10.06 -4.55 -10.97
C ILE A 299 -9.76 -4.62 -12.46
N GLU A 300 -9.49 -3.47 -13.09
CA GLU A 300 -9.14 -3.42 -14.51
C GLU A 300 -8.20 -2.25 -14.85
N ASP A 301 -7.43 -2.44 -15.91
CA ASP A 301 -6.50 -1.46 -16.48
C ASP A 301 -5.48 -0.95 -15.44
N VAL A 302 -4.66 -1.89 -14.98
CA VAL A 302 -3.52 -1.62 -14.10
C VAL A 302 -2.23 -1.78 -14.88
N GLU A 303 -1.38 -0.75 -14.88
CA GLU A 303 -0.06 -0.80 -15.50
C GLU A 303 1.03 -0.44 -14.49
N ILE A 304 2.05 -1.30 -14.40
CA ILE A 304 3.27 -1.08 -13.65
C ILE A 304 4.43 -1.05 -14.64
N ASP A 305 5.11 0.09 -14.77
CA ASP A 305 6.17 0.33 -15.74
C ASP A 305 7.42 0.91 -15.10
N GLY A 306 8.49 0.14 -15.05
CA GLY A 306 9.72 0.53 -14.41
C GLY A 306 9.67 0.33 -12.89
N LEU A 307 10.06 -0.86 -12.45
CA LEU A 307 10.16 -1.19 -11.03
C LEU A 307 11.46 -1.92 -10.76
N ARG A 308 12.19 -1.46 -9.76
CA ARG A 308 13.34 -2.15 -9.21
C ARG A 308 13.02 -2.58 -7.78
N SER A 309 13.05 -3.89 -7.54
CA SER A 309 12.76 -4.47 -6.22
C SER A 309 14.00 -5.22 -5.73
N LEU A 310 14.55 -4.77 -4.63
CA LEU A 310 15.75 -5.32 -4.03
C LEU A 310 15.43 -5.85 -2.65
N HIS A 311 15.95 -7.05 -2.34
CA HIS A 311 15.79 -7.62 -1.02
C HIS A 311 14.32 -7.71 -0.58
N THR A 312 13.48 -8.36 -1.41
CA THR A 312 12.02 -8.44 -1.23
C THR A 312 11.56 -9.89 -1.18
N GLY A 313 10.68 -10.24 -0.26
CA GLY A 313 10.21 -11.61 -0.04
C GLY A 313 9.45 -12.23 -1.21
N ASN A 314 8.67 -11.43 -1.95
CA ASN A 314 7.98 -11.88 -3.16
C ASN A 314 7.85 -10.74 -4.18
N PRO A 315 8.29 -10.92 -5.43
CA PRO A 315 8.19 -9.86 -6.42
C PRO A 315 6.77 -9.54 -6.88
N ILE A 316 5.95 -10.57 -7.16
CA ILE A 316 4.64 -10.40 -7.81
C ILE A 316 3.64 -11.40 -7.23
N PHE A 317 2.59 -10.89 -6.62
CA PHE A 317 1.47 -11.69 -6.13
C PHE A 317 0.14 -11.12 -6.62
N ILE A 318 -0.54 -11.85 -7.51
CA ILE A 318 -1.83 -11.46 -8.11
C ILE A 318 -2.85 -12.52 -7.72
N ARG A 319 -3.96 -12.09 -7.10
CA ARG A 319 -4.88 -13.00 -6.44
C ARG A 319 -6.34 -12.61 -6.58
N THR A 320 -7.19 -13.57 -6.95
CA THR A 320 -8.64 -13.46 -6.74
C THR A 320 -9.08 -14.40 -5.62
N GLY A 321 -10.09 -14.00 -4.86
CA GLY A 321 -10.69 -14.78 -3.78
C GLY A 321 -12.16 -14.41 -3.60
N SER A 322 -12.84 -15.03 -2.63
CA SER A 322 -14.27 -14.85 -2.37
C SER A 322 -14.57 -14.89 -0.87
N ARG A 323 -13.97 -13.98 -0.12
CA ARG A 323 -14.26 -13.77 1.31
C ARG A 323 -15.64 -13.14 1.49
N ARG A 324 -15.97 -12.20 0.59
CA ARG A 324 -17.29 -11.59 0.48
C ARG A 324 -17.71 -11.62 -0.99
N PRO A 325 -18.78 -12.31 -1.35
CA PRO A 325 -19.22 -12.38 -2.72
C PRO A 325 -19.65 -10.99 -3.21
N GLY A 326 -19.04 -10.54 -4.30
CA GLY A 326 -19.42 -9.32 -4.99
C GLY A 326 -20.32 -9.58 -6.19
N GLU A 327 -20.92 -8.54 -6.74
CA GLU A 327 -21.68 -8.62 -7.99
C GLU A 327 -20.71 -8.59 -9.18
N ASN A 328 -20.59 -9.71 -9.90
CA ASN A 328 -19.71 -9.86 -11.07
C ASN A 328 -18.25 -9.42 -10.83
N PRO A 329 -17.56 -9.98 -9.82
CA PRO A 329 -16.17 -9.66 -9.56
C PRO A 329 -15.30 -10.12 -10.72
N TYR A 330 -14.25 -9.33 -11.03
CA TYR A 330 -13.25 -9.70 -12.03
C TYR A 330 -11.91 -9.02 -11.77
N MET A 331 -10.86 -9.60 -12.33
CA MET A 331 -9.53 -9.00 -12.39
C MET A 331 -8.96 -9.19 -13.80
N LYS A 332 -8.76 -8.10 -14.52
CA LYS A 332 -8.33 -8.16 -15.93
C LYS A 332 -7.51 -6.96 -16.39
N ASP A 333 -6.87 -7.13 -17.56
CA ASP A 333 -6.15 -6.07 -18.27
C ASP A 333 -5.02 -5.47 -17.39
N ILE A 334 -4.12 -6.35 -16.94
CA ILE A 334 -2.97 -5.99 -16.10
C ILE A 334 -1.70 -6.11 -16.93
N VAL A 335 -0.87 -5.07 -16.92
CA VAL A 335 0.44 -5.04 -17.56
C VAL A 335 1.51 -4.72 -16.53
N ILE A 336 2.49 -5.59 -16.37
CA ILE A 336 3.67 -5.37 -15.55
C ILE A 336 4.89 -5.44 -16.46
N LYS A 337 5.66 -4.36 -16.56
CA LYS A 337 6.78 -4.30 -17.49
C LYS A 337 7.97 -3.55 -16.96
N ASN A 338 9.15 -3.88 -17.53
CA ASN A 338 10.42 -3.25 -17.17
C ASN A 338 10.72 -3.41 -15.68
N VAL A 339 10.70 -4.66 -15.19
CA VAL A 339 10.91 -4.99 -13.78
C VAL A 339 12.21 -5.76 -13.60
N TYR A 340 12.99 -5.34 -12.62
CA TYR A 340 14.09 -6.11 -12.04
C TYR A 340 13.80 -6.41 -10.57
N ALA A 341 13.93 -7.66 -10.15
CA ALA A 341 13.68 -8.04 -8.76
C ALA A 341 14.69 -9.07 -8.24
N GLU A 342 15.06 -8.93 -6.96
CA GLU A 342 15.89 -9.88 -6.22
C GLU A 342 15.16 -10.32 -4.95
N VAL A 343 15.00 -11.63 -4.80
CA VAL A 343 14.52 -12.27 -3.59
C VAL A 343 15.73 -12.77 -2.81
N PRO A 344 15.92 -12.36 -1.54
CA PRO A 344 17.11 -12.70 -0.76
C PRO A 344 17.05 -14.13 -0.20
N PHE A 345 18.20 -14.61 0.29
CA PHE A 345 18.30 -15.88 1.04
C PHE A 345 17.83 -15.74 2.49
N ASP A 346 17.95 -14.55 3.05
CA ASP A 346 17.59 -14.21 4.42
C ASP A 346 16.22 -13.53 4.51
N LYS A 347 15.85 -13.12 5.70
CA LYS A 347 14.61 -12.37 5.93
C LYS A 347 14.76 -10.95 5.41
N PRO A 348 13.92 -10.48 4.47
CA PRO A 348 14.09 -9.20 3.81
C PRO A 348 14.07 -7.99 4.73
N ASP A 349 13.46 -8.13 5.88
CA ASP A 349 13.19 -7.04 6.80
C ASP A 349 13.64 -7.43 8.22
N ALA A 350 14.89 -7.88 8.29
CA ALA A 350 15.51 -8.27 9.55
C ALA A 350 15.75 -7.04 10.43
N GLY A 351 15.25 -7.07 11.66
CA GLY A 351 15.52 -6.08 12.70
C GLY A 351 14.43 -5.05 12.97
N ASP A 352 13.42 -4.94 12.15
CA ASP A 352 12.26 -4.13 12.51
C ASP A 352 11.35 -4.91 13.48
N MET A 353 11.04 -4.24 14.58
CA MET A 353 10.19 -4.78 15.64
C MET A 353 8.77 -4.23 15.47
N TYR A 354 8.09 -4.71 14.46
CA TYR A 354 6.71 -4.34 14.28
C TYR A 354 5.85 -5.57 14.03
N GLU A 355 4.68 -5.30 13.69
CA GLU A 355 3.55 -6.16 13.60
C GLU A 355 3.72 -7.40 12.76
N GLY A 356 3.17 -8.40 13.26
CA GLY A 356 2.90 -9.64 12.60
C GLY A 356 3.74 -10.77 13.14
N PRO A 357 3.23 -11.98 13.12
CA PRO A 357 4.01 -13.13 13.49
C PRO A 357 5.19 -13.19 12.52
N VAL A 358 6.38 -13.18 13.08
CA VAL A 358 7.57 -13.64 12.36
C VAL A 358 7.29 -15.10 12.04
N GLU A 359 6.94 -15.38 10.80
CA GLU A 359 6.74 -16.76 10.40
C GLU A 359 8.09 -17.46 10.40
N ASP A 360 8.16 -18.60 11.07
CA ASP A 360 9.36 -19.47 11.05
C ASP A 360 9.57 -20.12 9.68
N LEU A 361 8.64 -19.93 8.75
CA LEU A 361 8.69 -20.49 7.41
C LEU A 361 9.55 -19.62 6.49
N PRO A 362 10.42 -20.22 5.68
CA PRO A 362 11.19 -19.48 4.68
C PRO A 362 10.27 -18.94 3.58
N ARG A 363 9.85 -17.70 3.70
CA ARG A 363 8.97 -17.01 2.72
C ARG A 363 9.64 -16.85 1.36
N ASN A 364 10.91 -16.63 1.37
CA ASN A 364 11.72 -16.38 0.18
C ASN A 364 11.80 -17.57 -0.80
N VAL A 365 11.34 -18.76 -0.41
CA VAL A 365 11.21 -19.89 -1.34
C VAL A 365 9.89 -19.91 -2.09
N CYS A 366 8.96 -18.99 -1.79
CA CYS A 366 7.68 -18.92 -2.48
C CYS A 366 7.84 -18.33 -3.88
N PRO A 367 7.19 -18.90 -4.91
CA PRO A 367 7.20 -18.35 -6.27
C PRO A 367 6.38 -17.07 -6.35
N SER A 368 6.61 -16.27 -7.39
CA SER A 368 5.62 -15.29 -7.83
C SER A 368 4.32 -15.98 -8.19
N GLY A 369 3.18 -15.42 -7.73
CA GLY A 369 1.87 -16.03 -7.84
C GLY A 369 0.93 -15.29 -8.80
N ILE A 370 0.30 -16.01 -9.73
CA ILE A 370 -0.84 -15.56 -10.54
C ILE A 370 -1.96 -16.55 -10.27
N GLN A 371 -2.77 -16.25 -9.25
CA GLN A 371 -3.66 -17.23 -8.63
C GLN A 371 -5.11 -16.76 -8.61
N GLY A 372 -5.87 -17.16 -9.62
CA GLY A 372 -7.31 -17.06 -9.60
C GLY A 372 -7.97 -18.12 -8.71
N ILE A 373 -9.29 -18.15 -8.70
CA ILE A 373 -10.11 -19.23 -8.14
C ILE A 373 -11.07 -19.76 -9.21
N PRO A 374 -11.64 -20.97 -9.04
CA PRO A 374 -12.67 -21.46 -9.92
C PRO A 374 -13.83 -20.49 -10.10
N GLY A 375 -14.17 -20.18 -11.36
CA GLY A 375 -15.21 -19.21 -11.71
C GLY A 375 -14.78 -17.73 -11.66
N MET A 376 -13.59 -17.42 -11.18
CA MET A 376 -13.05 -16.05 -11.15
C MET A 376 -11.57 -16.03 -11.55
N PRO A 377 -11.25 -16.33 -12.80
CA PRO A 377 -9.88 -16.36 -13.29
C PRO A 377 -9.28 -14.96 -13.38
N ILE A 378 -7.96 -14.89 -13.30
CA ILE A 378 -7.20 -13.69 -13.68
C ILE A 378 -7.14 -13.61 -15.20
N GLN A 379 -7.53 -12.47 -15.79
CA GLN A 379 -7.70 -12.33 -17.24
C GLN A 379 -6.77 -11.28 -17.85
N ASN A 380 -6.22 -11.55 -19.03
CA ASN A 380 -5.41 -10.60 -19.80
C ASN A 380 -4.27 -9.99 -19.00
N LEU A 381 -3.37 -10.82 -18.50
CA LEU A 381 -2.18 -10.36 -17.79
C LEU A 381 -0.94 -10.50 -18.67
N THR A 382 -0.18 -9.41 -18.78
CA THR A 382 1.09 -9.39 -19.51
C THR A 382 2.25 -9.03 -18.59
N LEU A 383 3.27 -9.89 -18.58
CA LEU A 383 4.59 -9.63 -18.02
C LEU A 383 5.56 -9.39 -19.16
N GLU A 384 6.17 -8.20 -19.25
CA GLU A 384 7.07 -7.83 -20.35
C GLU A 384 8.38 -7.23 -19.83
N ASN A 385 9.52 -7.70 -20.35
CA ASN A 385 10.85 -7.26 -19.92
C ASN A 385 11.03 -7.40 -18.40
N ILE A 386 10.89 -8.61 -17.91
CA ILE A 386 11.00 -8.93 -16.48
C ILE A 386 12.27 -9.73 -16.24
N GLU A 387 13.06 -9.36 -15.25
CA GLU A 387 14.16 -10.15 -14.73
C GLU A 387 14.00 -10.35 -13.23
N ILE A 388 13.99 -11.62 -12.78
CA ILE A 388 13.85 -11.95 -11.36
C ILE A 388 14.93 -12.97 -10.98
N VAL A 389 15.61 -12.70 -9.86
CA VAL A 389 16.54 -13.61 -9.21
C VAL A 389 15.88 -14.16 -7.94
N TYR A 390 15.72 -15.49 -7.88
CA TYR A 390 15.20 -16.21 -6.72
C TYR A 390 16.34 -16.92 -5.98
N PRO A 391 16.24 -17.09 -4.65
CA PRO A 391 17.29 -17.74 -3.87
C PRO A 391 17.33 -19.25 -4.10
N GLY A 392 16.21 -19.92 -4.32
CA GLY A 392 16.11 -21.38 -4.29
C GLY A 392 16.15 -21.91 -2.86
N GLN A 393 16.78 -23.08 -2.66
CA GLN A 393 16.95 -23.75 -1.35
C GLN A 393 15.69 -24.41 -0.76
N ALA A 394 14.68 -24.67 -1.57
CA ALA A 394 13.55 -25.46 -1.10
C ALA A 394 14.01 -26.89 -0.70
N ASP A 395 13.58 -27.33 0.48
CA ASP A 395 13.95 -28.62 1.04
C ASP A 395 12.74 -29.59 1.00
N LYS A 396 12.93 -30.72 0.30
CA LYS A 396 11.90 -31.76 0.22
C LYS A 396 11.49 -32.34 1.58
N ASN A 397 12.42 -32.33 2.53
CA ASN A 397 12.16 -32.87 3.86
C ASN A 397 11.30 -31.94 4.71
N TYR A 398 11.17 -30.69 4.30
CA TYR A 398 10.46 -29.67 5.05
C TYR A 398 9.01 -29.51 4.59
N ALA A 399 8.78 -29.26 3.31
CA ALA A 399 7.45 -28.95 2.79
C ALA A 399 7.28 -29.39 1.32
N TYR A 400 7.58 -30.65 1.04
CA TYR A 400 7.47 -31.18 -0.32
C TYR A 400 6.07 -30.98 -0.90
N ARG A 401 6.02 -30.31 -2.06
CA ARG A 401 4.88 -30.35 -2.97
C ARG A 401 5.34 -30.74 -4.36
N GLY A 402 4.78 -31.83 -4.85
CA GLY A 402 5.03 -32.28 -6.21
C GLY A 402 4.15 -31.57 -7.23
N SER A 403 4.40 -31.87 -8.50
CA SER A 403 3.69 -31.29 -9.65
C SER A 403 2.96 -32.33 -10.52
N SER A 404 2.68 -33.50 -9.99
CA SER A 404 1.74 -34.43 -10.63
C SER A 404 0.32 -33.87 -10.55
N LYS A 405 -0.57 -34.38 -11.42
CA LYS A 405 -1.97 -33.93 -11.44
C LYS A 405 -2.63 -34.03 -10.09
N ALA A 406 -2.48 -35.14 -9.39
CA ALA A 406 -3.10 -35.35 -8.07
C ALA A 406 -2.54 -34.39 -7.01
N GLU A 407 -1.23 -34.11 -7.05
CA GLU A 407 -0.60 -33.16 -6.12
C GLU A 407 -1.04 -31.72 -6.39
N LEU A 408 -1.22 -31.31 -7.65
CA LEU A 408 -1.74 -29.98 -7.99
C LEU A 408 -3.21 -29.83 -7.59
N GLU A 409 -4.03 -30.85 -7.80
CA GLU A 409 -5.43 -30.87 -7.37
C GLU A 409 -5.58 -30.82 -5.84
N ALA A 410 -4.58 -31.28 -5.09
CA ALA A 410 -4.57 -31.22 -3.63
C ALA A 410 -4.18 -29.83 -3.06
N ILE A 411 -3.72 -28.89 -3.88
CA ILE A 411 -3.41 -27.53 -3.42
C ILE A 411 -4.71 -26.80 -3.12
N PRO A 412 -4.90 -26.29 -1.86
CA PRO A 412 -6.16 -25.65 -1.49
C PRO A 412 -6.36 -24.32 -2.20
N GLU A 413 -7.59 -23.97 -2.53
CA GLU A 413 -7.93 -22.68 -3.16
C GLU A 413 -7.80 -21.51 -2.19
N LEU A 414 -8.03 -21.70 -0.91
CA LEU A 414 -7.99 -20.67 0.13
C LEU A 414 -8.83 -19.44 -0.21
N GLU A 415 -10.01 -19.61 -0.76
CA GLU A 415 -10.87 -18.57 -1.32
C GLU A 415 -11.18 -17.43 -0.37
N LYS A 416 -11.31 -17.75 0.92
CA LYS A 416 -11.68 -16.79 1.98
C LYS A 416 -10.49 -16.28 2.79
N SER A 417 -9.28 -16.76 2.51
CA SER A 417 -8.10 -16.39 3.26
C SER A 417 -7.66 -14.96 2.95
N TYR A 418 -6.96 -14.36 3.91
CA TYR A 418 -6.24 -13.11 3.69
C TYR A 418 -5.30 -13.27 2.47
N PRO A 419 -5.20 -12.28 1.56
CA PRO A 419 -4.43 -12.41 0.35
C PRO A 419 -2.92 -12.23 0.59
N GLU A 420 -2.33 -13.23 1.20
CA GLU A 420 -0.91 -13.33 1.48
C GLU A 420 -0.34 -14.57 0.80
N PHE A 421 0.74 -14.44 0.04
CA PHE A 421 1.30 -15.53 -0.75
C PHE A 421 1.79 -16.70 0.12
N SER A 422 2.28 -16.44 1.30
CA SER A 422 2.80 -17.46 2.22
C SER A 422 1.73 -18.39 2.80
N ASN A 423 0.45 -18.06 2.69
CA ASN A 423 -0.65 -18.92 3.17
C ASN A 423 -0.67 -20.30 2.51
N TRP A 424 -0.18 -20.40 1.27
CA TRP A 424 -0.03 -21.70 0.59
C TRP A 424 1.21 -22.47 1.01
N LYS A 425 2.07 -21.88 1.83
CA LYS A 425 3.38 -22.39 2.17
C LYS A 425 4.21 -22.62 0.90
N GLU A 426 4.97 -23.70 0.84
CA GLU A 426 5.77 -24.02 -0.34
C GLU A 426 4.89 -24.52 -1.48
N LEU A 427 4.87 -23.79 -2.61
CA LEU A 427 4.20 -24.18 -3.85
C LEU A 427 5.14 -25.01 -4.75
N PRO A 428 4.62 -25.78 -5.73
CA PRO A 428 5.41 -26.71 -6.55
C PRO A 428 6.24 -26.01 -7.66
N ALA A 429 6.57 -24.76 -7.52
CA ALA A 429 7.42 -24.00 -8.42
C ALA A 429 8.38 -23.10 -7.65
N TRP A 430 9.57 -22.81 -8.20
CA TRP A 430 10.46 -21.83 -7.59
C TRP A 430 10.33 -20.42 -8.19
N GLY A 431 9.86 -20.28 -9.44
CA GLY A 431 9.76 -19.01 -10.15
C GLY A 431 8.31 -18.50 -10.24
N PHE A 432 7.44 -19.18 -11.00
CA PHE A 432 6.05 -18.78 -11.13
C PHE A 432 5.07 -19.93 -10.90
N TYR A 433 4.03 -19.66 -10.12
CA TYR A 433 2.87 -20.52 -9.99
C TYR A 433 1.63 -19.82 -10.56
N ILE A 434 1.04 -20.40 -11.61
CA ILE A 434 -0.06 -19.81 -12.36
C ILE A 434 -1.25 -20.77 -12.28
N ARG A 435 -2.39 -20.32 -11.73
CA ARG A 435 -3.57 -21.15 -11.57
C ARG A 435 -4.85 -20.36 -11.80
N HIS A 436 -5.85 -20.99 -12.44
CA HIS A 436 -7.13 -20.37 -12.80
C HIS A 436 -6.95 -19.02 -13.49
N ALA A 437 -6.37 -19.04 -14.71
CA ALA A 437 -6.03 -17.81 -15.42
C ALA A 437 -6.36 -17.92 -16.92
N GLU A 438 -6.62 -16.77 -17.56
CA GLU A 438 -6.97 -16.68 -18.96
C GLU A 438 -6.17 -15.57 -19.66
N GLY A 439 -5.56 -15.88 -20.83
CA GLY A 439 -4.85 -14.88 -21.62
C GLY A 439 -3.58 -14.34 -20.96
N ILE A 440 -2.73 -15.22 -20.43
CA ILE A 440 -1.49 -14.86 -19.75
C ILE A 440 -0.34 -14.82 -20.76
N THR A 441 0.36 -13.70 -20.82
CA THR A 441 1.52 -13.51 -21.72
C THR A 441 2.77 -13.17 -20.95
N PHE A 442 3.84 -13.93 -21.20
CA PHE A 442 5.20 -13.65 -20.76
C PHE A 442 6.02 -13.27 -21.99
N LYS A 443 6.53 -12.05 -22.04
CA LYS A 443 7.31 -11.53 -23.17
C LYS A 443 8.66 -11.02 -22.67
N ASN A 444 9.75 -11.63 -23.14
CA ASN A 444 11.10 -11.32 -22.68
C ASN A 444 11.22 -11.36 -21.14
N VAL A 445 10.92 -12.53 -20.57
CA VAL A 445 10.97 -12.78 -19.11
C VAL A 445 12.13 -13.69 -18.79
N LYS A 446 13.05 -13.24 -17.95
CA LYS A 446 14.20 -14.00 -17.47
C LYS A 446 14.02 -14.27 -15.99
N ILE A 447 14.07 -15.54 -15.61
CA ILE A 447 14.09 -15.96 -14.21
C ILE A 447 15.35 -16.80 -13.93
N THR A 448 15.97 -16.50 -12.82
CA THR A 448 17.22 -17.17 -12.39
C THR A 448 17.03 -17.65 -10.97
N VAL A 449 17.43 -18.88 -10.69
CA VAL A 449 17.59 -19.36 -9.33
C VAL A 449 19.08 -19.36 -8.97
N ALA A 450 19.44 -18.67 -7.89
CA ALA A 450 20.84 -18.52 -7.47
C ALA A 450 21.39 -19.79 -6.80
N GLY A 451 20.56 -20.46 -6.02
CA GLY A 451 20.87 -21.73 -5.36
C GLY A 451 20.29 -22.94 -6.08
N GLU A 452 20.32 -24.08 -5.39
CA GLU A 452 19.65 -25.29 -5.86
C GLU A 452 18.16 -25.27 -5.50
N ASP A 453 17.33 -25.84 -6.38
CA ASP A 453 15.92 -26.04 -6.11
C ASP A 453 15.43 -27.34 -6.77
N TYR A 454 14.66 -28.13 -6.05
CA TYR A 454 14.16 -29.40 -6.56
C TYR A 454 12.90 -29.24 -7.42
N ARG A 455 12.23 -28.08 -7.36
CA ARG A 455 10.99 -27.79 -8.07
C ARG A 455 11.25 -27.35 -9.52
N PRO A 456 10.27 -27.46 -10.43
CA PRO A 456 10.32 -26.77 -11.71
C PRO A 456 10.29 -25.25 -11.54
N ALA A 457 10.73 -24.54 -12.57
CA ALA A 457 10.71 -23.08 -12.57
C ALA A 457 9.30 -22.49 -12.66
N ILE A 458 8.47 -23.07 -13.52
CA ILE A 458 7.11 -22.58 -13.78
C ILE A 458 6.14 -23.77 -13.72
N VAL A 459 5.07 -23.57 -12.95
CA VAL A 459 3.92 -24.49 -12.94
C VAL A 459 2.68 -23.72 -13.37
N ALA A 460 1.97 -24.21 -14.37
CA ALA A 460 0.70 -23.67 -14.82
C ALA A 460 -0.38 -24.75 -14.72
N ASP A 461 -1.45 -24.46 -13.98
CA ASP A 461 -2.56 -25.35 -13.70
C ASP A 461 -3.89 -24.65 -13.96
N ASP A 462 -4.74 -25.26 -14.79
CA ASP A 462 -6.02 -24.72 -15.22
C ASP A 462 -5.91 -23.31 -15.85
N VAL A 463 -5.21 -23.24 -16.98
CA VAL A 463 -4.96 -21.98 -17.71
C VAL A 463 -5.44 -22.06 -19.16
N VAL A 464 -6.11 -21.02 -19.63
CA VAL A 464 -6.54 -20.89 -21.02
C VAL A 464 -5.78 -19.76 -21.69
N GLY A 465 -4.99 -20.08 -22.74
CA GLY A 465 -4.24 -19.05 -23.47
C GLY A 465 -2.97 -18.60 -22.75
N LEU A 466 -2.05 -19.53 -22.50
CA LEU A 466 -0.72 -19.24 -21.98
C LEU A 466 0.26 -19.02 -23.14
N ASN A 467 0.92 -17.86 -23.17
CA ASN A 467 1.80 -17.46 -24.25
C ASN A 467 3.18 -17.03 -23.73
N PHE A 468 4.20 -17.79 -24.04
CA PHE A 468 5.58 -17.49 -23.73
C PHE A 468 6.32 -17.06 -25.00
N GLN A 469 6.99 -15.89 -24.92
CA GLN A 469 7.77 -15.29 -25.99
C GLN A 469 9.11 -14.83 -25.43
N GLY A 470 10.19 -15.54 -25.72
CA GLY A 470 11.51 -15.21 -25.20
C GLY A 470 11.64 -15.42 -23.69
N VAL A 471 11.03 -16.46 -23.12
CA VAL A 471 11.19 -16.82 -21.70
C VAL A 471 12.51 -17.54 -21.51
N GLN A 472 13.34 -17.06 -20.59
CA GLN A 472 14.65 -17.62 -20.22
C GLN A 472 14.61 -18.11 -18.78
N ILE A 473 15.03 -19.35 -18.57
CA ILE A 473 15.09 -19.99 -17.26
C ILE A 473 16.54 -20.40 -17.01
N ASN A 474 17.15 -19.81 -16.00
CA ASN A 474 18.53 -20.08 -15.61
C ASN A 474 18.55 -20.80 -14.26
N GLN A 475 19.07 -22.02 -14.27
CA GLN A 475 19.31 -22.83 -13.08
C GLN A 475 20.71 -23.45 -13.17
N PRO A 476 21.63 -23.09 -12.27
CA PRO A 476 23.05 -23.50 -12.36
C PRO A 476 23.27 -25.01 -12.34
N SER A 477 22.52 -25.75 -11.53
CA SER A 477 22.63 -27.20 -11.33
C SER A 477 21.52 -28.01 -12.01
N ALA A 478 20.90 -27.45 -13.06
CA ALA A 478 19.78 -28.10 -13.71
C ALA A 478 20.13 -29.52 -14.19
N ASP A 479 19.54 -30.52 -13.61
CA ASP A 479 19.42 -31.82 -14.26
C ASP A 479 18.75 -31.58 -15.61
N LYS A 480 19.52 -31.72 -16.68
CA LYS A 480 19.04 -31.50 -18.07
C LYS A 480 17.83 -32.35 -18.43
N LYS A 481 17.54 -33.39 -17.64
CA LYS A 481 16.37 -34.27 -17.80
C LYS A 481 15.13 -33.72 -17.09
N LYS A 482 15.25 -32.70 -16.22
CA LYS A 482 14.14 -32.19 -15.45
C LYS A 482 13.36 -31.14 -16.23
N LYS A 483 12.07 -31.35 -16.33
CA LYS A 483 11.16 -30.40 -16.99
C LYS A 483 11.03 -29.12 -16.17
N GLN A 484 11.47 -27.99 -16.72
CA GLN A 484 11.42 -26.70 -16.05
C GLN A 484 10.06 -26.00 -16.12
N ILE A 485 9.24 -26.36 -17.09
CA ILE A 485 7.87 -25.84 -17.24
C ILE A 485 6.92 -27.03 -17.16
N VAL A 486 6.08 -27.05 -16.17
CA VAL A 486 5.03 -28.06 -15.97
C VAL A 486 3.67 -27.46 -16.23
N THR A 487 2.86 -28.14 -17.03
CA THR A 487 1.51 -27.69 -17.37
C THR A 487 0.50 -28.80 -17.06
N ASN A 488 -0.58 -28.44 -16.36
CA ASN A 488 -1.74 -29.32 -16.12
C ASN A 488 -3.02 -28.57 -16.54
N ASN A 489 -3.89 -29.22 -17.31
CA ASN A 489 -5.12 -28.61 -17.81
C ASN A 489 -4.90 -27.24 -18.50
N VAL A 490 -3.83 -27.11 -19.30
CA VAL A 490 -3.53 -25.85 -20.01
C VAL A 490 -3.98 -25.95 -21.46
N LYS A 491 -4.90 -25.08 -21.88
CA LYS A 491 -5.39 -24.97 -23.24
C LYS A 491 -4.73 -23.80 -23.98
N LYS A 492 -4.44 -23.96 -25.28
CA LYS A 492 -3.81 -22.93 -26.14
C LYS A 492 -2.46 -22.46 -25.60
N PHE A 493 -1.61 -23.38 -25.19
CA PHE A 493 -0.23 -23.08 -24.80
C PHE A 493 0.64 -22.80 -26.03
N LYS A 494 1.36 -21.69 -26.02
CA LYS A 494 2.37 -21.31 -27.01
C LYS A 494 3.67 -21.00 -26.30
N ASN A 495 4.77 -21.58 -26.79
CA ASN A 495 6.11 -21.30 -26.29
C ASN A 495 7.02 -21.02 -27.48
N LYS A 496 7.29 -19.74 -27.73
CA LYS A 496 8.20 -19.27 -28.79
C LYS A 496 9.49 -18.83 -28.13
N LYS A 497 10.59 -19.46 -28.56
CA LYS A 497 11.96 -19.07 -28.15
C LYS A 497 12.31 -17.68 -28.65
#